data_bbcb469e19aa3307363917e57b07f7b5
#
_entry.id   bbcb469e19aa3307363917e57b07f7b5
#
_cell.length_a   1.000
_cell.length_b   1.000
_cell.length_c   1.000
_cell.angle_alpha   90.00
_cell.angle_beta   90.00
_cell.angle_gamma   90.00
#
_symmetry.space_group_name_H-M   'P 1'
#
loop_
_entity.id
_entity.type
_entity.pdbx_description
1 polymer ?
#
loop_
_entity_poly.entity_id
_entity_poly.type
_entity_poly.pdbx_seq_one_letter_code
_entity_poly.pdbx_strand_id
1 'polypeptide(L)'
;MACSAPKPSKKDTTPKVPTTRTDGLKIAYYANDSLKKYFVYFKREEAVAEKNQKRFENELKRRNKAYEDYIIKKDQEARSGLLSQNEIAMVQQKAQQMQNELMQFQQKEGQRIEEQTFKSLEAINKKVEMWGKKYCEQHNIDILLIQGQGGQINFINKEMDVTDSFINFLNENQAQIEKDR
;
A
#
# COMPACT_ATOMS: atom_id res chain seq x y z
N MET A 1 -15.53 72.25 -19.08
CA MET A 1 -15.31 70.84 -19.46
C MET A 1 -14.87 70.08 -18.24
N ALA A 2 -15.75 69.31 -17.60
CA ALA A 2 -15.47 68.55 -16.39
C ALA A 2 -15.43 67.06 -16.75
N CYS A 3 -14.24 66.45 -16.65
CA CYS A 3 -14.05 65.00 -16.87
C CYS A 3 -14.39 64.26 -15.57
N SER A 4 -15.49 63.50 -15.58
CA SER A 4 -15.83 62.54 -14.55
C SER A 4 -15.06 61.23 -14.74
N ALA A 5 -14.27 60.85 -13.74
CA ALA A 5 -13.60 59.55 -13.69
C ALA A 5 -14.57 58.44 -13.23
N PRO A 6 -14.50 57.21 -13.80
CA PRO A 6 -15.37 56.13 -13.39
C PRO A 6 -14.94 55.56 -12.02
N LYS A 7 -15.92 55.32 -11.11
CA LYS A 7 -15.76 54.69 -9.79
C LYS A 7 -15.47 53.20 -9.98
N PRO A 8 -14.55 52.61 -9.22
CA PRO A 8 -14.31 51.16 -9.22
C PRO A 8 -15.49 50.41 -8.62
N SER A 9 -16.04 49.46 -9.35
CA SER A 9 -17.05 48.50 -8.91
C SER A 9 -16.44 47.57 -7.82
N LYS A 10 -16.94 47.70 -6.60
CA LYS A 10 -16.68 46.70 -5.53
C LYS A 10 -17.32 45.38 -5.91
N LYS A 11 -16.48 44.35 -6.18
CA LYS A 11 -16.94 42.96 -6.19
C LYS A 11 -17.37 42.61 -4.78
N ASP A 12 -18.68 42.45 -4.54
CA ASP A 12 -19.23 41.83 -3.35
C ASP A 12 -18.78 40.35 -3.29
N THR A 13 -17.71 40.10 -2.57
CA THR A 13 -17.35 38.75 -2.11
C THR A 13 -18.00 38.52 -0.75
N THR A 14 -19.32 38.37 -0.73
CA THR A 14 -20.02 37.80 0.41
C THR A 14 -19.61 36.34 0.52
N PRO A 15 -19.03 35.88 1.64
CA PRO A 15 -18.79 34.45 1.87
C PRO A 15 -20.16 33.74 1.80
N LYS A 16 -20.28 32.76 0.91
CA LYS A 16 -21.45 31.87 0.91
C LYS A 16 -21.52 31.18 2.27
N VAL A 17 -22.43 31.63 3.13
CA VAL A 17 -22.80 30.92 4.35
C VAL A 17 -23.33 29.54 3.90
N PRO A 18 -22.79 28.43 4.44
CA PRO A 18 -23.34 27.10 4.11
C PRO A 18 -24.84 27.11 4.45
N THR A 19 -25.67 26.81 3.47
CA THR A 19 -27.10 26.61 3.68
C THR A 19 -27.26 25.47 4.69
N THR A 20 -27.76 25.78 5.89
CA THR A 20 -28.04 24.80 6.94
C THR A 20 -29.04 23.80 6.37
N ARG A 21 -28.63 22.53 6.22
CA ARG A 21 -29.56 21.46 5.86
C ARG A 21 -30.56 21.27 6.98
N THR A 22 -31.85 21.21 6.64
CA THR A 22 -32.95 21.05 7.58
C THR A 22 -33.06 19.64 8.16
N ASP A 23 -32.37 18.64 7.59
CA ASP A 23 -32.55 17.21 7.93
C ASP A 23 -31.47 16.67 8.91
N GLY A 24 -30.66 17.54 9.51
CA GLY A 24 -29.57 17.09 10.39
C GLY A 24 -28.37 16.50 9.63
N LEU A 25 -27.27 16.33 10.35
CA LEU A 25 -26.01 15.80 9.83
C LEU A 25 -26.11 14.26 9.69
N LYS A 26 -25.90 13.74 8.47
CA LYS A 26 -25.91 12.30 8.21
C LYS A 26 -24.49 11.75 8.31
N ILE A 27 -24.23 10.99 9.37
CA ILE A 27 -22.95 10.34 9.65
C ILE A 27 -23.09 8.85 9.39
N ALA A 28 -22.09 8.25 8.73
CA ALA A 28 -22.01 6.82 8.52
C ALA A 28 -20.57 6.34 8.81
N TYR A 29 -20.40 5.03 8.98
CA TYR A 29 -19.07 4.43 9.09
C TYR A 29 -18.98 3.11 8.34
N TYR A 30 -17.76 2.72 7.99
CA TYR A 30 -17.44 1.37 7.56
C TYR A 30 -16.30 0.76 8.38
N ALA A 31 -16.33 -0.57 8.54
CA ALA A 31 -15.30 -1.33 9.22
C ALA A 31 -14.11 -1.59 8.28
N ASN A 32 -12.93 -1.07 8.63
CA ASN A 32 -11.72 -1.23 7.83
C ASN A 32 -11.30 -2.70 7.67
N ASP A 33 -11.47 -3.52 8.71
CA ASP A 33 -11.11 -4.94 8.66
C ASP A 33 -12.02 -5.71 7.69
N SER A 34 -13.30 -5.37 7.63
CA SER A 34 -14.24 -5.92 6.64
C SER A 34 -13.88 -5.45 5.23
N LEU A 35 -13.52 -4.19 5.06
CA LEU A 35 -13.06 -3.67 3.76
C LEU A 35 -11.84 -4.46 3.28
N LYS A 36 -10.81 -4.64 4.09
CA LYS A 36 -9.62 -5.44 3.75
C LYS A 36 -10.00 -6.87 3.36
N LYS A 37 -10.95 -7.47 4.07
CA LYS A 37 -11.36 -8.86 3.86
C LYS A 37 -12.22 -9.06 2.61
N TYR A 38 -13.06 -8.11 2.24
CA TYR A 38 -14.11 -8.33 1.23
C TYR A 38 -13.99 -7.42 -0.01
N PHE A 39 -13.16 -6.37 0.01
CA PHE A 39 -12.91 -5.56 -1.16
C PHE A 39 -11.97 -6.29 -2.12
N VAL A 40 -12.47 -6.65 -3.31
CA VAL A 40 -11.78 -7.51 -4.27
C VAL A 40 -10.47 -6.91 -4.75
N TYR A 41 -10.42 -5.60 -5.00
CA TYR A 41 -9.19 -4.91 -5.41
C TYR A 41 -8.11 -5.01 -4.32
N PHE A 42 -8.47 -4.78 -3.06
CA PHE A 42 -7.54 -4.92 -1.93
C PHE A 42 -6.95 -6.33 -1.86
N LYS A 43 -7.80 -7.35 -1.90
CA LYS A 43 -7.36 -8.76 -1.86
C LYS A 43 -6.42 -9.12 -3.00
N ARG A 44 -6.66 -8.57 -4.19
CA ARG A 44 -5.78 -8.81 -5.33
C ARG A 44 -4.40 -8.19 -5.12
N GLU A 45 -4.34 -6.94 -4.64
CA GLU A 45 -3.07 -6.26 -4.35
C GLU A 45 -2.30 -6.97 -3.21
N GLU A 46 -3.01 -7.41 -2.18
CA GLU A 46 -2.45 -8.23 -1.09
C GLU A 46 -1.85 -9.54 -1.63
N ALA A 47 -2.57 -10.26 -2.46
CA ALA A 47 -2.08 -11.50 -3.08
C ALA A 47 -0.83 -11.27 -3.97
N VAL A 48 -0.73 -10.12 -4.64
CA VAL A 48 0.47 -9.73 -5.40
C VAL A 48 1.64 -9.48 -4.45
N ALA A 49 1.42 -8.77 -3.34
CA ALA A 49 2.46 -8.51 -2.34
C ALA A 49 2.95 -9.81 -1.70
N GLU A 50 2.06 -10.71 -1.27
CA GLU A 50 2.40 -12.03 -0.73
C GLU A 50 3.20 -12.87 -1.74
N LYS A 51 2.81 -12.88 -3.00
CA LYS A 51 3.55 -13.60 -4.06
C LYS A 51 4.97 -13.06 -4.22
N ASN A 52 5.14 -11.75 -4.20
CA ASN A 52 6.45 -11.13 -4.31
C ASN A 52 7.31 -11.44 -3.09
N GLN A 53 6.75 -11.38 -1.89
CA GLN A 53 7.41 -11.76 -0.65
C GLN A 53 7.88 -13.22 -0.68
N LYS A 54 7.01 -14.13 -1.05
CA LYS A 54 7.33 -15.56 -1.16
C LYS A 54 8.41 -15.86 -2.20
N ARG A 55 8.41 -15.13 -3.33
CA ARG A 55 9.48 -15.25 -4.34
C ARG A 55 10.82 -14.80 -3.79
N PHE A 56 10.85 -13.69 -3.07
CA PHE A 56 12.05 -13.18 -2.42
C PHE A 56 12.60 -14.19 -1.40
N GLU A 57 11.77 -14.70 -0.51
CA GLU A 57 12.15 -15.69 0.50
C GLU A 57 12.73 -16.97 -0.13
N ASN A 58 12.08 -17.49 -1.17
CA ASN A 58 12.54 -18.66 -1.89
C ASN A 58 13.89 -18.43 -2.57
N GLU A 59 14.08 -17.27 -3.20
CA GLU A 59 15.34 -16.94 -3.87
C GLU A 59 16.46 -16.70 -2.84
N LEU A 60 16.15 -16.06 -1.72
CA LEU A 60 17.09 -15.88 -0.62
C LEU A 60 17.54 -17.24 -0.05
N LYS A 61 16.59 -18.14 0.18
CA LYS A 61 16.87 -19.51 0.64
C LYS A 61 17.73 -20.29 -0.37
N ARG A 62 17.43 -20.17 -1.67
CA ARG A 62 18.21 -20.81 -2.73
C ARG A 62 19.65 -20.31 -2.76
N ARG A 63 19.85 -18.99 -2.63
CA ARG A 63 21.19 -18.39 -2.63
C ARG A 63 21.99 -18.76 -1.38
N ASN A 64 21.37 -18.75 -0.20
CA ASN A 64 21.97 -19.22 1.05
C ASN A 64 22.44 -20.68 0.91
N LYS A 65 21.55 -21.54 0.44
CA LYS A 65 21.90 -22.94 0.24
C LYS A 65 23.05 -23.13 -0.75
N ALA A 66 23.08 -22.41 -1.85
CA ALA A 66 24.18 -22.47 -2.82
C ALA A 66 25.51 -22.02 -2.20
N TYR A 67 25.49 -21.01 -1.35
CA TYR A 67 26.68 -20.58 -0.58
C TYR A 67 27.14 -21.64 0.41
N GLU A 68 26.23 -22.20 1.20
CA GLU A 68 26.53 -23.28 2.19
C GLU A 68 27.11 -24.51 1.49
N ASP A 69 26.44 -24.97 0.43
CA ASP A 69 26.88 -26.15 -0.36
C ASP A 69 28.28 -25.92 -0.96
N TYR A 70 28.56 -24.69 -1.44
CA TYR A 70 29.88 -24.31 -1.94
C TYR A 70 30.94 -24.39 -0.84
N ILE A 71 30.69 -23.81 0.32
CA ILE A 71 31.63 -23.82 1.47
C ILE A 71 31.88 -25.25 1.93
N ILE A 72 30.84 -26.04 2.15
CA ILE A 72 30.97 -27.44 2.63
C ILE A 72 31.82 -28.27 1.65
N LYS A 73 31.51 -28.15 0.36
CA LYS A 73 32.26 -28.87 -0.68
C LYS A 73 33.73 -28.49 -0.73
N LYS A 74 34.03 -27.18 -0.68
CA LYS A 74 35.40 -26.67 -0.75
C LYS A 74 36.23 -26.95 0.51
N ASP A 75 35.60 -26.94 1.67
CA ASP A 75 36.22 -27.37 2.92
C ASP A 75 36.62 -28.85 2.88
N GLN A 76 35.76 -29.72 2.39
CA GLN A 76 36.07 -31.15 2.21
C GLN A 76 37.24 -31.36 1.20
N GLU A 77 37.25 -30.66 0.07
CA GLU A 77 38.33 -30.73 -0.92
C GLU A 77 39.67 -30.24 -0.29
N ALA A 78 39.65 -29.16 0.48
CA ALA A 78 40.83 -28.64 1.16
C ALA A 78 41.39 -29.63 2.20
N ARG A 79 40.52 -30.19 3.05
CA ARG A 79 40.91 -31.20 4.08
C ARG A 79 41.45 -32.49 3.47
N SER A 80 41.01 -32.84 2.29
CA SER A 80 41.51 -34.01 1.56
C SER A 80 42.81 -33.75 0.79
N GLY A 81 43.40 -32.53 0.90
CA GLY A 81 44.62 -32.17 0.22
C GLY A 81 44.49 -32.02 -1.30
N LEU A 82 43.25 -31.88 -1.80
CA LEU A 82 42.90 -31.76 -3.21
C LEU A 82 43.08 -30.32 -3.74
N LEU A 83 43.29 -29.33 -2.86
CA LEU A 83 43.46 -27.93 -3.23
C LEU A 83 44.88 -27.45 -2.94
N SER A 84 45.45 -26.76 -3.89
CA SER A 84 46.72 -26.00 -3.73
C SER A 84 46.46 -24.71 -2.94
N GLN A 85 47.52 -24.09 -2.44
CA GLN A 85 47.45 -22.81 -1.71
C GLN A 85 46.78 -21.69 -2.53
N ASN A 86 47.03 -21.64 -3.84
CA ASN A 86 46.41 -20.67 -4.74
C ASN A 86 44.93 -20.94 -4.91
N GLU A 87 44.51 -22.20 -5.02
CA GLU A 87 43.10 -22.58 -5.11
C GLU A 87 42.35 -22.27 -3.83
N ILE A 88 42.97 -22.45 -2.66
CA ILE A 88 42.38 -22.07 -1.36
C ILE A 88 42.14 -20.54 -1.34
N ALA A 89 43.06 -19.72 -1.78
CA ALA A 89 42.91 -18.27 -1.88
C ALA A 89 41.73 -17.88 -2.81
N MET A 90 41.63 -18.56 -3.97
CA MET A 90 40.48 -18.36 -4.90
C MET A 90 39.14 -18.76 -4.28
N VAL A 91 39.10 -19.84 -3.52
CA VAL A 91 37.89 -20.30 -2.80
C VAL A 91 37.44 -19.24 -1.79
N GLN A 92 38.38 -18.68 -1.03
CA GLN A 92 38.10 -17.61 -0.05
C GLN A 92 37.55 -16.36 -0.76
N GLN A 93 38.16 -15.94 -1.85
CA GLN A 93 37.68 -14.80 -2.64
C GLN A 93 36.27 -15.05 -3.18
N LYS A 94 36.01 -16.26 -3.73
CA LYS A 94 34.69 -16.62 -4.24
C LYS A 94 33.63 -16.68 -3.14
N ALA A 95 33.97 -17.21 -1.97
CA ALA A 95 33.08 -17.24 -0.81
C ALA A 95 32.69 -15.83 -0.38
N GLN A 96 33.66 -14.92 -0.29
CA GLN A 96 33.43 -13.51 0.04
C GLN A 96 32.54 -12.82 -1.00
N GLN A 97 32.79 -13.10 -2.29
CA GLN A 97 31.95 -12.58 -3.37
C GLN A 97 30.49 -13.06 -3.23
N MET A 98 30.28 -14.36 -3.03
CA MET A 98 28.93 -14.93 -2.86
C MET A 98 28.20 -14.33 -1.65
N GLN A 99 28.92 -14.13 -0.53
CA GLN A 99 28.35 -13.49 0.66
C GLN A 99 27.96 -12.02 0.39
N ASN A 100 28.80 -11.27 -0.32
CA ASN A 100 28.51 -9.88 -0.69
C ASN A 100 27.28 -9.81 -1.65
N GLU A 101 27.22 -10.72 -2.63
CA GLU A 101 26.08 -10.81 -3.56
C GLU A 101 24.78 -11.14 -2.82
N LEU A 102 24.84 -12.03 -1.81
CA LEU A 102 23.71 -12.37 -0.97
C LEU A 102 23.20 -11.16 -0.17
N MET A 103 24.09 -10.44 0.49
CA MET A 103 23.75 -9.22 1.25
C MET A 103 23.16 -8.15 0.34
N GLN A 104 23.77 -7.90 -0.82
CA GLN A 104 23.25 -6.93 -1.80
C GLN A 104 21.88 -7.32 -2.32
N PHE A 105 21.66 -8.60 -2.61
CA PHE A 105 20.35 -9.11 -3.03
C PHE A 105 19.31 -8.89 -1.94
N GLN A 106 19.61 -9.27 -0.69
CA GLN A 106 18.70 -9.11 0.45
C GLN A 106 18.31 -7.64 0.65
N GLN A 107 19.28 -6.75 0.64
CA GLN A 107 19.04 -5.32 0.83
C GLN A 107 18.22 -4.72 -0.32
N LYS A 108 18.66 -4.94 -1.57
CA LYS A 108 18.03 -4.33 -2.74
C LYS A 108 16.61 -4.84 -2.97
N GLU A 109 16.41 -6.15 -2.91
CA GLU A 109 15.09 -6.74 -3.14
C GLU A 109 14.14 -6.51 -1.97
N GLY A 110 14.65 -6.52 -0.73
CA GLY A 110 13.88 -6.18 0.46
C GLY A 110 13.32 -4.76 0.36
N GLN A 111 14.19 -3.77 0.07
CA GLN A 111 13.78 -2.38 -0.12
C GLN A 111 12.77 -2.23 -1.26
N ARG A 112 12.97 -2.94 -2.39
CA ARG A 112 12.06 -2.90 -3.53
C ARG A 112 10.66 -3.41 -3.17
N ILE A 113 10.57 -4.51 -2.41
CA ILE A 113 9.28 -5.08 -1.98
C ILE A 113 8.58 -4.15 -1.00
N GLU A 114 9.32 -3.58 -0.05
CA GLU A 114 8.78 -2.62 0.91
C GLU A 114 8.19 -1.39 0.19
N GLU A 115 8.96 -0.81 -0.74
CA GLU A 115 8.50 0.33 -1.54
C GLU A 115 7.26 0.00 -2.39
N GLN A 116 7.23 -1.19 -3.01
CA GLN A 116 6.07 -1.62 -3.79
C GLN A 116 4.84 -1.80 -2.91
N THR A 117 5.00 -2.41 -1.73
CA THR A 117 3.91 -2.61 -0.78
C THR A 117 3.35 -1.26 -0.30
N PHE A 118 4.23 -0.32 0.03
CA PHE A 118 3.83 1.02 0.42
C PHE A 118 3.04 1.74 -0.68
N LYS A 119 3.55 1.73 -1.92
CA LYS A 119 2.86 2.33 -3.07
C LYS A 119 1.50 1.69 -3.34
N SER A 120 1.40 0.37 -3.19
CA SER A 120 0.14 -0.36 -3.37
C SER A 120 -0.89 0.06 -2.32
N LEU A 121 -0.50 0.14 -1.04
CA LEU A 121 -1.37 0.61 0.04
C LEU A 121 -1.82 2.07 -0.16
N GLU A 122 -0.91 2.94 -0.58
CA GLU A 122 -1.23 4.33 -0.88
C GLU A 122 -2.25 4.42 -2.02
N ALA A 123 -2.06 3.65 -3.10
CA ALA A 123 -2.99 3.59 -4.23
C ALA A 123 -4.37 3.07 -3.81
N ILE A 124 -4.43 2.03 -2.97
CA ILE A 124 -5.68 1.51 -2.41
C ILE A 124 -6.40 2.61 -1.62
N ASN A 125 -5.70 3.28 -0.70
CA ASN A 125 -6.28 4.32 0.14
C ASN A 125 -6.84 5.47 -0.70
N LYS A 126 -6.11 5.96 -1.70
CA LYS A 126 -6.59 6.99 -2.63
C LYS A 126 -7.85 6.56 -3.38
N LYS A 127 -7.91 5.30 -3.83
CA LYS A 127 -9.10 4.77 -4.51
C LYS A 127 -10.29 4.67 -3.56
N VAL A 128 -10.09 4.17 -2.35
CA VAL A 128 -11.15 4.08 -1.33
C VAL A 128 -11.66 5.48 -0.97
N GLU A 129 -10.78 6.47 -0.82
CA GLU A 129 -11.16 7.86 -0.56
C GLU A 129 -12.00 8.44 -1.71
N MET A 130 -11.50 8.33 -2.95
CA MET A 130 -12.17 8.87 -4.14
C MET A 130 -13.56 8.23 -4.34
N TRP A 131 -13.67 6.93 -4.19
CA TRP A 131 -14.92 6.20 -4.34
C TRP A 131 -15.82 6.32 -3.12
N GLY A 132 -15.24 6.50 -1.93
CA GLY A 132 -15.95 6.89 -0.71
C GLY A 132 -16.69 8.22 -0.88
N LYS A 133 -16.04 9.20 -1.52
CA LYS A 133 -16.68 10.47 -1.86
C LYS A 133 -17.89 10.28 -2.80
N LYS A 134 -17.73 9.50 -3.88
CA LYS A 134 -18.84 9.18 -4.81
C LYS A 134 -20.00 8.47 -4.08
N TYR A 135 -19.68 7.52 -3.20
CA TYR A 135 -20.66 6.83 -2.39
C TYR A 135 -21.44 7.79 -1.47
N CYS A 136 -20.72 8.68 -0.79
CA CYS A 136 -21.34 9.69 0.07
C CYS A 136 -22.26 10.65 -0.69
N GLU A 137 -21.85 11.09 -1.89
CA GLU A 137 -22.67 11.95 -2.76
C GLU A 137 -23.97 11.25 -3.18
N GLN A 138 -23.91 9.95 -3.53
CA GLN A 138 -25.09 9.17 -3.93
C GLN A 138 -26.08 8.91 -2.78
N HIS A 139 -25.55 8.76 -1.55
CA HIS A 139 -26.36 8.40 -0.38
C HIS A 139 -26.67 9.59 0.55
N ASN A 140 -26.29 10.82 0.14
CA ASN A 140 -26.41 12.04 0.95
C ASN A 140 -25.79 11.90 2.35
N ILE A 141 -24.60 11.27 2.43
CA ILE A 141 -23.82 11.13 3.66
C ILE A 141 -22.90 12.36 3.75
N ASP A 142 -22.91 13.03 4.91
CA ASP A 142 -22.08 14.21 5.15
C ASP A 142 -20.70 13.84 5.71
N ILE A 143 -20.63 12.78 6.52
CA ILE A 143 -19.38 12.27 7.12
C ILE A 143 -19.35 10.75 7.03
N LEU A 144 -18.31 10.22 6.39
CA LEU A 144 -18.02 8.79 6.36
C LEU A 144 -16.78 8.50 7.21
N LEU A 145 -16.97 7.78 8.30
CA LEU A 145 -15.93 7.45 9.26
C LEU A 145 -15.35 6.06 8.97
N ILE A 146 -14.10 5.85 9.37
CA ILE A 146 -13.42 4.55 9.31
C ILE A 146 -13.39 3.98 10.73
N GLN A 147 -13.96 2.81 10.93
CA GLN A 147 -13.84 2.06 12.17
C GLN A 147 -12.80 0.93 12.00
N GLY A 148 -11.89 0.79 12.95
CA GLY A 148 -10.89 -0.27 12.93
C GLY A 148 -9.89 -0.17 14.08
N GLN A 149 -8.96 -1.12 14.17
CA GLN A 149 -7.91 -1.10 15.19
C GLN A 149 -7.06 0.17 15.07
N GLY A 150 -6.89 0.88 16.19
CA GLY A 150 -6.18 2.16 16.27
C GLY A 150 -7.06 3.37 15.94
N GLY A 151 -8.35 3.19 15.68
CA GLY A 151 -9.31 4.27 15.52
C GLY A 151 -9.59 5.00 16.86
N GLN A 152 -9.81 6.32 16.78
CA GLN A 152 -10.13 7.16 17.95
C GLN A 152 -11.61 7.07 18.36
N ILE A 153 -12.40 6.21 17.72
CA ILE A 153 -13.84 6.13 17.92
C ILE A 153 -14.15 4.92 18.78
N ASN A 154 -14.59 5.17 20.02
CA ASN A 154 -14.91 4.12 20.98
C ASN A 154 -16.29 3.49 20.76
N PHE A 155 -17.23 4.26 20.22
CA PHE A 155 -18.61 3.80 20.00
C PHE A 155 -19.24 4.53 18.82
N ILE A 156 -19.88 3.77 17.94
CA ILE A 156 -20.77 4.26 16.88
C ILE A 156 -22.02 3.37 16.88
N ASN A 157 -23.19 3.98 16.71
CA ASN A 157 -24.44 3.23 16.59
C ASN A 157 -24.42 2.36 15.33
N LYS A 158 -24.84 1.10 15.46
CA LYS A 158 -24.93 0.14 14.35
C LYS A 158 -25.82 0.60 13.20
N GLU A 159 -26.81 1.45 13.47
CA GLU A 159 -27.65 2.03 12.44
C GLU A 159 -26.90 2.92 11.45
N MET A 160 -25.71 3.37 11.83
CA MET A 160 -24.81 4.16 10.98
C MET A 160 -23.82 3.30 10.17
N ASP A 161 -23.89 1.96 10.31
CA ASP A 161 -23.01 1.01 9.63
C ASP A 161 -23.41 0.88 8.16
N VAL A 162 -22.51 1.28 7.28
CA VAL A 162 -22.68 1.12 5.83
C VAL A 162 -21.63 0.16 5.25
N THR A 163 -20.96 -0.62 6.08
CA THR A 163 -19.84 -1.48 5.69
C THR A 163 -20.16 -2.34 4.48
N ASP A 164 -21.21 -3.14 4.56
CA ASP A 164 -21.58 -4.06 3.49
C ASP A 164 -22.02 -3.33 2.21
N SER A 165 -22.84 -2.27 2.37
CA SER A 165 -23.29 -1.46 1.25
C SER A 165 -22.13 -0.75 0.55
N PHE A 166 -21.19 -0.21 1.32
CA PHE A 166 -20.00 0.46 0.77
C PHE A 166 -19.07 -0.52 0.06
N ILE A 167 -18.80 -1.69 0.65
CA ILE A 167 -17.96 -2.72 0.02
C ILE A 167 -18.61 -3.25 -1.27
N ASN A 168 -19.92 -3.48 -1.27
CA ASN A 168 -20.64 -3.89 -2.47
C ASN A 168 -20.54 -2.82 -3.57
N PHE A 169 -20.74 -1.54 -3.22
CA PHE A 169 -20.55 -0.43 -4.15
C PHE A 169 -19.15 -0.40 -4.75
N LEU A 170 -18.09 -0.58 -3.95
CA LEU A 170 -16.73 -0.66 -4.45
C LEU A 170 -16.52 -1.85 -5.39
N ASN A 171 -17.03 -3.02 -5.03
CA ASN A 171 -16.88 -4.24 -5.82
C ASN A 171 -17.65 -4.17 -7.16
N GLU A 172 -18.86 -3.60 -7.17
CA GLU A 172 -19.64 -3.38 -8.39
C GLU A 172 -18.93 -2.41 -9.37
N ASN A 173 -18.17 -1.46 -8.83
CA ASN A 173 -17.42 -0.47 -9.61
C ASN A 173 -15.95 -0.85 -9.82
N GLN A 174 -15.54 -2.08 -9.52
CA GLN A 174 -14.14 -2.52 -9.55
C GLN A 174 -13.44 -2.20 -10.89
N ALA A 175 -14.08 -2.47 -12.02
CA ALA A 175 -13.51 -2.23 -13.35
C ALA A 175 -13.15 -0.75 -13.59
N GLN A 176 -13.91 0.17 -12.98
CA GLN A 176 -13.65 1.60 -13.04
C GLN A 176 -12.56 2.00 -12.06
N ILE A 177 -12.62 1.47 -10.83
CA ILE A 177 -11.60 1.67 -9.79
C ILE A 177 -10.20 1.28 -10.29
N GLU A 178 -10.11 0.20 -11.06
CA GLU A 178 -8.83 -0.25 -11.64
C GLU A 178 -8.28 0.71 -12.69
N LYS A 179 -9.15 1.36 -13.47
CA LYS A 179 -8.77 2.31 -14.51
C LYS A 179 -8.41 3.70 -13.97
N ASP A 180 -9.02 4.11 -12.86
CA ASP A 180 -8.76 5.40 -12.24
C ASP A 180 -7.30 5.42 -11.70
N ARG A 181 -6.47 6.32 -12.22
CA ARG A 181 -5.05 6.50 -11.86
C ARG A 181 -4.88 7.57 -10.80
#